data_6e7b9d355b2e988eb378f88bb003b09a
#
_entry.id   6e7b9d355b2e988eb378f88bb003b09a
#
_cell.length_a   1.000
_cell.length_b   1.000
_cell.length_c   1.000
_cell.angle_alpha   90.00
_cell.angle_beta   90.00
_cell.angle_gamma   90.00
#
_symmetry.space_group_name_H-M   'P 1'
#
loop_
_entity.id
_entity.type
_entity.pdbx_description
1 polymer ?
#
loop_
_entity_poly.entity_id
_entity_poly.type
_entity_poly.pdbx_seq_one_letter_code
_entity_poly.pdbx_strand_id
1 'polypeptide(L)'
;MRIGFFSGMLGGLCLISTLHAQEPDSLKAVSLSEVVVTESYQHLKNKNSTWRMEVVGKEFLREHFTGNLIQTLGTLPGVHSMDIGSGFSKPMIRGMGFNRISVVENGIKQEGQQWGADHGLELDAFNAGQVSIRKGPASLLYGRDAMGGAIELVPLPLPAGNRLFGEASLLGKSVTGTLGGSLMLGIKKDAWYTWARYSEQHFGDYRIPTDTIVYLTQRMPVYHRRLKNTAGFERDVSWAAGFRKERYVSSYWVSNVFQKTGFFPGAHGIPDVSRLQDDGDSRNIELPYSQVN
;
A
#
# COMPACT_ATOMS: atom_id res chain seq x y z
N MET A 1 35.96 -1.03 -49.05
CA MET A 1 36.42 -2.02 -48.07
C MET A 1 35.22 -2.54 -47.32
N ARG A 2 35.07 -3.82 -47.21
CA ARG A 2 33.84 -4.63 -47.10
C ARG A 2 33.05 -4.38 -45.83
N ILE A 3 31.76 -4.12 -45.99
CA ILE A 3 30.70 -4.08 -45.00
C ILE A 3 30.18 -5.50 -44.85
N GLY A 4 30.24 -6.07 -43.63
CA GLY A 4 29.63 -7.36 -43.29
C GLY A 4 28.26 -7.20 -42.66
N PHE A 5 27.24 -7.61 -43.38
CA PHE A 5 25.88 -7.78 -42.86
C PHE A 5 25.81 -9.04 -42.00
N PHE A 6 25.31 -8.89 -40.77
CA PHE A 6 24.86 -10.03 -39.96
C PHE A 6 23.34 -10.02 -39.91
N SER A 7 22.76 -10.94 -40.65
CA SER A 7 21.34 -11.26 -40.67
C SER A 7 21.07 -12.26 -39.54
N GLY A 8 20.38 -11.85 -38.51
CA GLY A 8 19.93 -12.72 -37.43
C GLY A 8 18.53 -13.25 -37.68
N MET A 9 18.44 -14.54 -37.95
CA MET A 9 17.25 -15.32 -38.25
C MET A 9 16.46 -15.58 -36.96
N LEU A 10 15.26 -14.97 -36.85
CA LEU A 10 14.29 -15.23 -35.78
C LEU A 10 13.57 -16.56 -36.09
N GLY A 11 13.98 -17.63 -35.43
CA GLY A 11 13.28 -18.92 -35.48
C GLY A 11 12.08 -18.94 -34.54
N GLY A 12 10.87 -18.84 -35.10
CA GLY A 12 9.64 -19.06 -34.36
C GLY A 12 9.46 -20.52 -33.97
N LEU A 13 9.48 -20.79 -32.66
CA LEU A 13 9.17 -22.12 -32.12
C LEU A 13 7.66 -22.25 -31.98
N CYS A 14 7.02 -22.91 -32.93
CA CYS A 14 5.62 -23.33 -32.89
C CYS A 14 5.50 -24.55 -31.97
N LEU A 15 5.03 -24.36 -30.73
CA LEU A 15 4.65 -25.46 -29.84
C LEU A 15 3.27 -25.98 -30.26
N ILE A 16 3.24 -27.12 -30.91
CA ILE A 16 2.03 -27.89 -31.18
C ILE A 16 1.69 -28.66 -29.90
N SER A 17 0.72 -28.17 -29.15
CA SER A 17 0.14 -28.90 -28.03
C SER A 17 -0.86 -29.92 -28.53
N THR A 18 -0.55 -31.20 -28.44
CA THR A 18 -1.49 -32.31 -28.64
C THR A 18 -2.46 -32.37 -27.45
N LEU A 19 -3.73 -32.08 -27.72
CA LEU A 19 -4.82 -32.34 -26.78
C LEU A 19 -5.00 -33.86 -26.65
N HIS A 20 -4.62 -34.41 -25.50
CA HIS A 20 -5.06 -35.75 -25.12
C HIS A 20 -6.38 -35.61 -24.36
N ALA A 21 -7.44 -36.18 -24.85
CA ALA A 21 -8.69 -36.37 -24.14
C ALA A 21 -8.44 -37.35 -22.98
N GLN A 22 -8.57 -36.89 -21.75
CA GLN A 22 -8.56 -37.75 -20.57
C GLN A 22 -9.92 -38.47 -20.43
N GLU A 23 -9.87 -39.76 -20.26
CA GLU A 23 -11.03 -40.57 -19.86
C GLU A 23 -11.52 -40.10 -18.46
N PRO A 24 -12.81 -40.23 -18.17
CA PRO A 24 -13.35 -39.82 -16.85
C PRO A 24 -12.83 -40.78 -15.79
N ASP A 25 -11.84 -40.33 -15.05
CA ASP A 25 -11.29 -41.05 -13.91
C ASP A 25 -12.30 -41.00 -12.74
N SER A 26 -12.61 -42.19 -12.25
CA SER A 26 -13.50 -42.43 -11.12
C SER A 26 -13.16 -41.52 -9.92
N LEU A 27 -14.19 -40.97 -9.29
CA LEU A 27 -14.15 -40.14 -8.12
C LEU A 27 -13.19 -40.69 -7.07
N LYS A 28 -11.94 -40.28 -7.10
CA LYS A 28 -11.04 -40.43 -5.95
C LYS A 28 -11.53 -39.50 -4.85
N ALA A 29 -11.96 -40.09 -3.74
CA ALA A 29 -12.24 -39.32 -2.54
C ALA A 29 -10.99 -38.52 -2.17
N VAL A 30 -11.03 -37.20 -2.38
CA VAL A 30 -10.03 -36.28 -1.90
C VAL A 30 -10.25 -36.20 -0.38
N SER A 31 -9.38 -36.83 0.39
CA SER A 31 -9.33 -36.60 1.83
C SER A 31 -8.97 -35.13 2.04
N LEU A 32 -9.94 -34.35 2.45
CA LEU A 32 -9.70 -32.99 2.91
C LEU A 32 -8.76 -33.09 4.11
N SER A 33 -7.52 -32.66 3.94
CA SER A 33 -6.61 -32.49 5.05
C SER A 33 -7.27 -31.53 6.05
N GLU A 34 -7.28 -31.93 7.30
CA GLU A 34 -7.79 -31.12 8.41
C GLU A 34 -7.17 -29.71 8.31
N VAL A 35 -8.02 -28.73 8.09
CA VAL A 35 -7.60 -27.32 8.15
C VAL A 35 -7.45 -27.01 9.64
N VAL A 36 -6.23 -27.16 10.15
CA VAL A 36 -5.89 -26.68 11.49
C VAL A 36 -5.91 -25.17 11.43
N VAL A 37 -7.03 -24.57 11.80
CA VAL A 37 -7.15 -23.14 12.04
C VAL A 37 -6.35 -22.83 13.29
N THR A 38 -5.08 -22.52 13.11
CA THR A 38 -4.27 -21.96 14.19
C THR A 38 -4.77 -20.54 14.44
N GLU A 39 -5.72 -20.40 15.35
CA GLU A 39 -6.15 -19.08 15.82
C GLU A 39 -4.91 -18.34 16.36
N SER A 40 -4.52 -17.26 15.70
CA SER A 40 -3.45 -16.43 16.22
C SER A 40 -3.88 -15.84 17.57
N TYR A 41 -2.94 -15.62 18.48
CA TYR A 41 -3.18 -14.98 19.79
C TYR A 41 -4.00 -13.68 19.66
N GLN A 42 -3.88 -12.98 18.56
CA GLN A 42 -4.65 -11.78 18.26
C GLN A 42 -6.13 -12.09 17.97
N HIS A 43 -6.44 -13.21 17.33
CA HIS A 43 -7.82 -13.60 17.07
C HIS A 43 -8.52 -14.03 18.37
N LEU A 44 -7.83 -14.74 19.24
CA LEU A 44 -8.34 -15.07 20.59
C LEU A 44 -8.56 -13.82 21.44
N LYS A 45 -7.63 -12.86 21.39
CA LYS A 45 -7.76 -11.55 22.06
C LYS A 45 -8.96 -10.77 21.56
N ASN A 46 -9.27 -10.87 20.27
CA ASN A 46 -10.39 -10.18 19.65
C ASN A 46 -11.73 -10.81 20.02
N LYS A 47 -11.82 -12.13 20.06
CA LYS A 47 -13.02 -12.89 20.37
C LYS A 47 -13.48 -12.69 21.82
N ASN A 48 -12.53 -12.47 22.74
CA ASN A 48 -12.78 -12.25 24.16
C ASN A 48 -12.81 -10.77 24.57
N SER A 49 -12.61 -9.85 23.60
CA SER A 49 -12.59 -8.42 23.86
C SER A 49 -14.01 -7.86 23.80
N THR A 50 -14.47 -7.25 24.88
CA THR A 50 -15.70 -6.44 24.95
C THR A 50 -15.63 -5.19 24.05
N TRP A 51 -14.47 -4.91 23.48
CA TRP A 51 -14.20 -3.71 22.67
C TRP A 51 -14.37 -4.00 21.18
N ARG A 52 -15.17 -3.20 20.51
CA ARG A 52 -15.43 -3.34 19.07
C ARG A 52 -14.16 -3.03 18.27
N MET A 53 -13.58 -4.08 17.69
CA MET A 53 -12.42 -4.00 16.80
C MET A 53 -12.85 -4.49 15.42
N GLU A 54 -12.50 -3.74 14.40
CA GLU A 54 -12.67 -4.12 13.02
C GLU A 54 -11.36 -4.68 12.48
N VAL A 55 -11.40 -5.88 11.96
CA VAL A 55 -10.23 -6.57 11.42
C VAL A 55 -10.39 -6.70 9.92
N VAL A 56 -9.45 -6.16 9.19
CA VAL A 56 -9.40 -6.18 7.74
C VAL A 56 -8.31 -7.16 7.31
N GLY A 57 -8.72 -8.26 6.72
CA GLY A 57 -7.81 -9.29 6.25
C GLY A 57 -7.15 -8.95 4.91
N LYS A 58 -6.14 -9.74 4.56
CA LYS A 58 -5.36 -9.57 3.34
C LYS A 58 -6.23 -9.60 2.07
N GLU A 59 -7.27 -10.40 2.03
CA GLU A 59 -8.16 -10.53 0.87
C GLU A 59 -8.87 -9.22 0.57
N PHE A 60 -9.49 -8.61 1.58
CA PHE A 60 -10.10 -7.30 1.47
C PHE A 60 -9.09 -6.23 1.03
N LEU A 61 -7.89 -6.23 1.63
CA LEU A 61 -6.85 -5.27 1.26
C LEU A 61 -6.45 -5.40 -0.21
N ARG A 62 -6.39 -6.62 -0.75
CA ARG A 62 -6.08 -6.86 -2.17
C ARG A 62 -7.21 -6.43 -3.10
N GLU A 63 -8.45 -6.76 -2.77
CA GLU A 63 -9.63 -6.45 -3.60
C GLU A 63 -9.87 -4.94 -3.72
N HIS A 64 -9.59 -4.20 -2.63
CA HIS A 64 -9.82 -2.76 -2.56
C HIS A 64 -8.52 -1.93 -2.70
N PHE A 65 -7.43 -2.57 -3.12
CA PHE A 65 -6.12 -1.94 -3.17
C PHE A 65 -6.06 -0.74 -4.11
N THR A 66 -5.73 0.42 -3.56
CA THR A 66 -5.64 1.67 -4.31
C THR A 66 -4.21 2.14 -4.57
N GLY A 67 -3.20 1.39 -4.13
CA GLY A 67 -1.79 1.82 -4.12
C GLY A 67 -1.41 2.65 -2.90
N ASN A 68 -2.38 3.03 -2.07
CA ASN A 68 -2.16 3.67 -0.78
C ASN A 68 -3.02 2.97 0.28
N LEU A 69 -2.40 2.60 1.39
CA LEU A 69 -3.09 1.84 2.44
C LEU A 69 -4.26 2.62 3.04
N ILE A 70 -4.09 3.90 3.31
CA ILE A 70 -5.12 4.71 3.97
C ILE A 70 -6.31 4.96 3.03
N GLN A 71 -6.07 5.18 1.75
CA GLN A 71 -7.14 5.26 0.75
C GLN A 71 -7.91 3.93 0.67
N THR A 72 -7.21 2.81 0.73
CA THR A 72 -7.83 1.47 0.77
C THR A 72 -8.72 1.31 1.99
N LEU A 73 -8.25 1.71 3.18
CA LEU A 73 -9.03 1.67 4.42
C LEU A 73 -10.18 2.68 4.45
N GLY A 74 -10.09 3.76 3.67
CA GLY A 74 -11.14 4.78 3.53
C GLY A 74 -12.46 4.26 2.97
N THR A 75 -12.48 3.04 2.42
CA THR A 75 -13.70 2.35 1.99
C THR A 75 -14.50 1.77 3.16
N LEU A 76 -13.92 1.70 4.36
CA LEU A 76 -14.55 1.15 5.55
C LEU A 76 -15.46 2.17 6.25
N PRO A 77 -16.59 1.75 6.83
CA PRO A 77 -17.50 2.64 7.53
C PRO A 77 -16.82 3.39 8.69
N GLY A 78 -16.91 4.73 8.67
CA GLY A 78 -16.35 5.62 9.69
C GLY A 78 -14.83 5.74 9.68
N VAL A 79 -14.17 5.28 8.63
CA VAL A 79 -12.77 5.57 8.29
C VAL A 79 -12.78 6.43 7.04
N HIS A 80 -12.00 7.49 7.02
CA HIS A 80 -11.85 8.36 5.87
C HIS A 80 -10.37 8.57 5.58
N SER A 81 -10.04 8.78 4.33
CA SER A 81 -8.73 9.22 3.89
C SER A 81 -8.72 10.73 3.70
N MET A 82 -7.79 11.41 4.31
CA MET A 82 -7.50 12.80 4.01
C MET A 82 -6.35 12.85 3.02
N ASP A 83 -6.71 13.03 1.74
CA ASP A 83 -5.76 13.00 0.65
C ASP A 83 -5.31 14.41 0.30
N ILE A 84 -4.01 14.65 0.34
CA ILE A 84 -3.36 15.92 -0.01
C ILE A 84 -2.57 15.83 -1.32
N GLY A 85 -2.49 14.66 -1.88
CA GLY A 85 -1.85 14.31 -3.14
C GLY A 85 -2.14 12.87 -3.52
N SER A 86 -1.68 12.43 -4.67
CA SER A 86 -1.92 11.06 -5.15
C SER A 86 -1.24 10.00 -4.29
N GLY A 87 -0.08 10.33 -3.69
CA GLY A 87 0.69 9.43 -2.83
C GLY A 87 0.52 9.69 -1.33
N PHE A 88 0.01 10.86 -0.93
CA PHE A 88 -0.09 11.24 0.47
C PHE A 88 -1.51 11.16 1.00
N SER A 89 -1.68 10.38 2.06
CA SER A 89 -2.95 10.21 2.72
C SER A 89 -2.78 10.09 4.23
N LYS A 90 -3.72 10.66 4.98
CA LYS A 90 -3.79 10.53 6.43
C LYS A 90 -5.10 9.89 6.85
N PRO A 91 -5.09 9.00 7.85
CA PRO A 91 -6.32 8.41 8.34
C PRO A 91 -7.13 9.40 9.18
N MET A 92 -8.44 9.35 8.98
CA MET A 92 -9.43 9.98 9.84
C MET A 92 -10.43 8.93 10.30
N ILE A 93 -10.69 8.87 11.59
CA ILE A 93 -11.69 7.99 12.19
C ILE A 93 -12.75 8.86 12.87
N ARG A 94 -14.01 8.74 12.42
CA ARG A 94 -15.13 9.52 12.95
C ARG A 94 -14.88 11.04 13.00
N GLY A 95 -14.21 11.58 11.98
CA GLY A 95 -13.87 12.99 11.86
C GLY A 95 -12.63 13.44 12.66
N MET A 96 -12.00 12.54 13.41
CA MET A 96 -10.73 12.82 14.09
C MET A 96 -9.56 12.33 13.26
N GLY A 97 -8.52 13.13 13.16
CA GLY A 97 -7.30 12.83 12.41
C GLY A 97 -6.04 13.35 13.11
N PHE A 98 -4.91 13.35 12.40
CA PHE A 98 -3.61 13.81 12.89
C PHE A 98 -3.17 13.11 14.18
N ASN A 99 -2.73 13.89 15.17
CA ASN A 99 -2.29 13.43 16.50
C ASN A 99 -3.39 12.82 17.38
N ARG A 100 -4.58 12.57 16.82
CA ARG A 100 -5.68 11.87 17.53
C ARG A 100 -5.88 10.44 17.06
N ILE A 101 -5.13 10.02 16.05
CA ILE A 101 -5.12 8.65 15.54
C ILE A 101 -3.72 8.10 15.72
N SER A 102 -3.61 6.96 16.37
CA SER A 102 -2.34 6.24 16.47
C SER A 102 -2.26 5.19 15.37
N VAL A 103 -1.16 5.20 14.62
CA VAL A 103 -0.84 4.13 13.68
C VAL A 103 0.34 3.34 14.22
N VAL A 104 0.21 2.03 14.23
CA VAL A 104 1.18 1.11 14.81
C VAL A 104 1.51 0.06 13.77
N GLU A 105 2.78 -0.16 13.52
CA GLU A 105 3.26 -1.20 12.64
C GLU A 105 4.19 -2.13 13.42
N ASN A 106 3.91 -3.43 13.40
CA ASN A 106 4.69 -4.43 14.14
C ASN A 106 4.81 -4.11 15.66
N GLY A 107 3.81 -3.47 16.25
CA GLY A 107 3.84 -3.04 17.65
C GLY A 107 4.59 -1.73 17.92
N ILE A 108 5.15 -1.09 16.90
CA ILE A 108 5.87 0.18 17.00
C ILE A 108 4.98 1.30 16.45
N LYS A 109 4.78 2.34 17.27
CA LYS A 109 4.00 3.51 16.86
C LYS A 109 4.75 4.31 15.80
N GLN A 110 4.03 4.68 14.72
CA GLN A 110 4.53 5.54 13.66
C GLN A 110 4.32 7.00 14.04
N GLU A 111 5.41 7.70 14.35
CA GLU A 111 5.35 9.10 14.81
C GLU A 111 5.12 10.10 13.67
N GLY A 112 5.52 9.77 12.42
CA GLY A 112 5.46 10.67 11.25
C GLY A 112 4.08 11.23 10.94
N GLN A 113 3.01 10.50 11.25
CA GLN A 113 1.65 10.97 11.01
C GLN A 113 1.17 12.11 11.90
N GLN A 114 1.85 12.41 13.00
CA GLN A 114 1.49 13.50 13.92
C GLN A 114 1.83 14.88 13.37
N TRP A 115 2.74 14.92 12.40
CA TRP A 115 3.17 16.14 11.75
C TRP A 115 2.05 16.72 10.87
N GLY A 116 2.20 17.97 10.46
CA GLY A 116 1.20 18.73 9.73
C GLY A 116 0.46 18.03 8.59
N ALA A 117 -0.39 18.75 7.88
CA ALA A 117 -1.16 18.19 6.76
C ALA A 117 -0.29 17.72 5.59
N ASP A 118 0.90 18.24 5.49
CA ASP A 118 1.89 18.07 4.42
C ASP A 118 2.73 16.78 4.51
N HIS A 119 2.59 16.02 5.60
CA HIS A 119 3.27 14.73 5.76
C HIS A 119 2.27 13.59 5.64
N GLY A 120 2.54 12.63 4.76
CA GLY A 120 1.79 11.40 4.60
C GLY A 120 2.21 10.34 5.62
N LEU A 121 1.56 9.19 5.54
CA LEU A 121 1.93 8.02 6.29
C LEU A 121 2.99 7.24 5.50
N GLU A 122 4.16 7.06 6.09
CA GLU A 122 5.29 6.36 5.48
C GLU A 122 5.19 4.86 5.77
N LEU A 123 4.32 4.17 5.03
CA LEU A 123 4.08 2.74 5.16
C LEU A 123 3.97 2.08 3.79
N ASP A 124 4.70 1.00 3.58
CA ASP A 124 4.55 0.16 2.39
C ASP A 124 3.16 -0.49 2.37
N ALA A 125 2.31 -0.02 1.46
CA ALA A 125 0.95 -0.52 1.31
C ALA A 125 0.89 -2.00 0.91
N PHE A 126 1.92 -2.52 0.23
CA PHE A 126 2.02 -3.93 -0.14
C PHE A 126 2.42 -4.83 1.02
N ASN A 127 3.00 -4.27 2.09
CA ASN A 127 3.47 -5.05 3.24
C ASN A 127 2.37 -5.34 4.29
N ALA A 128 1.20 -4.76 4.14
CA ALA A 128 0.08 -4.99 5.06
C ALA A 128 -0.49 -6.40 4.90
N GLY A 129 -0.30 -7.24 5.91
CA GLY A 129 -0.92 -8.58 5.96
C GLY A 129 -2.34 -8.55 6.49
N GLN A 130 -2.55 -7.77 7.52
CA GLN A 130 -3.83 -7.56 8.17
C GLN A 130 -3.81 -6.17 8.83
N VAL A 131 -4.95 -5.51 8.86
CA VAL A 131 -5.11 -4.24 9.56
C VAL A 131 -6.21 -4.37 10.61
N SER A 132 -5.91 -3.96 11.83
CA SER A 132 -6.86 -3.88 12.93
C SER A 132 -7.20 -2.43 13.22
N ILE A 133 -8.48 -2.08 13.19
CA ILE A 133 -8.95 -0.71 13.45
C ILE A 133 -9.73 -0.71 14.76
N ARG A 134 -9.26 0.04 15.71
CA ARG A 134 -9.91 0.23 17.03
C ARG A 134 -10.52 1.62 17.09
N LYS A 135 -11.83 1.66 17.28
CA LYS A 135 -12.61 2.90 17.34
C LYS A 135 -13.09 3.13 18.78
N GLY A 136 -12.84 4.31 19.33
CA GLY A 136 -13.30 4.68 20.66
C GLY A 136 -12.35 4.25 21.80
N PRO A 137 -12.84 4.03 23.06
CA PRO A 137 -12.00 3.90 24.25
C PRO A 137 -10.93 2.79 24.20
N ALA A 138 -11.14 1.75 23.42
CA ALA A 138 -10.16 0.68 23.23
C ALA A 138 -8.83 1.16 22.63
N SER A 139 -8.84 2.27 21.95
CA SER A 139 -7.65 2.86 21.34
C SER A 139 -6.68 3.44 22.38
N LEU A 140 -7.13 3.73 23.60
CA LEU A 140 -6.28 4.22 24.70
C LEU A 140 -5.12 3.26 25.03
N LEU A 141 -5.25 1.98 24.70
CA LEU A 141 -4.15 1.01 24.81
C LEU A 141 -2.94 1.38 23.94
N TYR A 142 -3.13 2.25 22.95
CA TYR A 142 -2.10 2.74 22.02
C TYR A 142 -1.55 4.11 22.40
N GLY A 143 -1.89 4.60 23.60
CA GLY A 143 -1.40 5.86 24.15
C GLY A 143 -2.36 7.03 23.96
N ARG A 144 -1.93 8.20 24.48
CA ARG A 144 -2.72 9.45 24.50
C ARG A 144 -3.16 9.94 23.13
N ASP A 145 -2.38 9.65 22.09
CA ASP A 145 -2.62 10.12 20.72
C ASP A 145 -3.65 9.26 19.98
N ALA A 146 -4.21 8.24 20.63
CA ALA A 146 -5.21 7.36 20.05
C ALA A 146 -6.66 7.73 20.45
N MET A 147 -6.91 9.00 20.78
CA MET A 147 -8.23 9.47 21.24
C MET A 147 -9.33 9.20 20.21
N GLY A 148 -9.05 9.38 18.92
CA GLY A 148 -9.99 9.11 17.82
C GLY A 148 -10.03 7.65 17.39
N GLY A 149 -8.94 6.93 17.60
CA GLY A 149 -8.80 5.54 17.21
C GLY A 149 -7.35 5.12 17.05
N ALA A 150 -7.17 3.82 16.80
CA ALA A 150 -5.87 3.25 16.46
C ALA A 150 -5.99 2.32 15.26
N ILE A 151 -4.98 2.37 14.39
CA ILE A 151 -4.80 1.49 13.24
C ILE A 151 -3.54 0.69 13.50
N GLU A 152 -3.66 -0.62 13.58
CA GLU A 152 -2.53 -1.53 13.81
C GLU A 152 -2.32 -2.41 12.57
N LEU A 153 -1.14 -2.29 11.99
CA LEU A 153 -0.71 -3.16 10.90
C LEU A 153 -0.01 -4.38 11.47
N VAL A 154 -0.48 -5.52 11.02
CA VAL A 154 0.06 -6.81 11.41
C VAL A 154 0.73 -7.44 10.17
N PRO A 155 1.97 -7.90 10.29
CA PRO A 155 2.67 -8.51 9.17
C PRO A 155 1.99 -9.79 8.72
N LEU A 156 2.34 -10.23 7.52
CA LEU A 156 1.89 -11.52 7.01
C LEU A 156 2.29 -12.66 7.94
N PRO A 157 1.37 -13.61 8.20
CA PRO A 157 1.69 -14.76 9.00
C PRO A 157 2.78 -15.60 8.31
N LEU A 158 3.71 -16.08 9.11
CA LEU A 158 4.72 -17.01 8.61
C LEU A 158 4.07 -18.33 8.20
N PRO A 159 4.55 -18.96 7.12
CA PRO A 159 4.03 -20.24 6.68
C PRO A 159 4.22 -21.34 7.73
N ALA A 160 3.31 -22.30 7.74
CA ALA A 160 3.50 -23.53 8.49
C ALA A 160 4.61 -24.39 7.84
N GLY A 161 5.47 -25.00 8.67
CA GLY A 161 6.53 -25.86 8.21
C GLY A 161 7.71 -25.18 7.52
N ASN A 162 8.67 -26.00 7.10
CA ASN A 162 9.88 -25.56 6.42
C ASN A 162 9.59 -25.37 4.92
N ARG A 163 9.73 -24.16 4.42
CA ARG A 163 9.58 -23.89 2.99
C ARG A 163 10.10 -22.52 2.56
N LEU A 164 10.33 -22.41 1.28
CA LEU A 164 10.38 -21.13 0.58
C LEU A 164 8.96 -20.59 0.43
N PHE A 165 8.80 -19.29 0.54
CA PHE A 165 7.54 -18.61 0.32
C PHE A 165 7.78 -17.26 -0.34
N GLY A 166 6.78 -16.76 -1.01
CA GLY A 166 6.91 -15.47 -1.67
C GLY A 166 5.56 -14.95 -2.12
N GLU A 167 5.57 -13.70 -2.52
CA GLU A 167 4.41 -12.97 -3.02
C GLU A 167 4.86 -12.00 -4.10
N ALA A 168 4.15 -11.94 -5.19
CA ALA A 168 4.29 -10.92 -6.21
C ALA A 168 2.96 -10.22 -6.43
N SER A 169 3.00 -8.90 -6.56
CA SER A 169 1.81 -8.06 -6.81
C SER A 169 2.11 -7.07 -7.91
N LEU A 170 1.11 -6.77 -8.74
CA LEU A 170 1.16 -5.74 -9.76
C LEU A 170 -0.02 -4.79 -9.57
N LEU A 171 0.20 -3.51 -9.78
CA LEU A 171 -0.78 -2.44 -9.68
C LEU A 171 -0.80 -1.60 -10.95
N GLY A 172 -1.98 -1.38 -11.48
CA GLY A 172 -2.23 -0.42 -12.55
C GLY A 172 -3.44 0.45 -12.24
N LYS A 173 -3.34 1.78 -12.38
CA LYS A 173 -4.46 2.73 -12.21
C LYS A 173 -4.51 3.69 -13.39
N SER A 174 -5.67 3.83 -14.04
CA SER A 174 -5.85 4.71 -15.20
C SER A 174 -5.93 6.19 -14.82
N VAL A 175 -6.47 6.52 -13.65
CA VAL A 175 -6.70 7.91 -13.22
C VAL A 175 -5.41 8.71 -13.05
N THR A 176 -4.36 8.06 -12.61
CA THR A 176 -3.01 8.64 -12.43
C THR A 176 -1.98 8.03 -13.38
N GLY A 177 -2.37 7.05 -14.21
CA GLY A 177 -1.42 6.28 -15.00
C GLY A 177 -0.41 5.54 -14.12
N THR A 178 -0.83 5.10 -12.92
CA THR A 178 0.04 4.38 -11.99
C THR A 178 0.43 3.04 -12.56
N LEU A 179 1.72 2.74 -12.45
CA LEU A 179 2.28 1.41 -12.59
C LEU A 179 3.14 1.12 -11.38
N GLY A 180 2.89 -0.01 -10.76
CA GLY A 180 3.62 -0.41 -9.56
C GLY A 180 3.60 -1.92 -9.34
N GLY A 181 4.39 -2.36 -8.39
CA GLY A 181 4.46 -3.76 -8.01
C GLY A 181 5.28 -4.00 -6.78
N SER A 182 5.19 -5.20 -6.27
CA SER A 182 5.92 -5.66 -5.10
C SER A 182 6.34 -7.12 -5.29
N LEU A 183 7.55 -7.43 -4.83
CA LEU A 183 8.06 -8.79 -4.76
C LEU A 183 8.57 -9.05 -3.35
N MET A 184 8.06 -10.11 -2.73
CA MET A 184 8.53 -10.60 -1.44
C MET A 184 8.99 -12.04 -1.59
N LEU A 185 10.16 -12.34 -1.04
CA LEU A 185 10.72 -13.69 -0.99
C LEU A 185 11.19 -13.99 0.43
N GLY A 186 10.95 -15.20 0.88
CA GLY A 186 11.34 -15.63 2.21
C GLY A 186 11.57 -17.13 2.31
N ILE A 187 12.25 -17.50 3.38
CA ILE A 187 12.51 -18.88 3.75
C ILE A 187 12.20 -19.08 5.23
N LYS A 188 11.60 -20.18 5.54
CA LYS A 188 11.47 -20.68 6.90
C LYS A 188 12.07 -22.05 7.00
N LYS A 189 12.94 -22.24 7.99
CA LYS A 189 13.58 -23.51 8.31
C LYS A 189 13.58 -23.71 9.83
N ASP A 190 12.85 -24.71 10.28
CA ASP A 190 12.64 -25.05 11.70
C ASP A 190 12.12 -23.84 12.50
N ALA A 191 12.92 -23.35 13.42
CA ALA A 191 12.61 -22.18 14.23
C ALA A 191 12.99 -20.85 13.57
N TRP A 192 13.82 -20.86 12.54
CA TRP A 192 14.34 -19.65 11.91
C TRP A 192 13.53 -19.24 10.69
N TYR A 193 13.44 -17.95 10.46
CA TYR A 193 12.87 -17.39 9.24
C TYR A 193 13.58 -16.09 8.84
N THR A 194 13.53 -15.82 7.55
CA THR A 194 13.89 -14.52 7.01
C THR A 194 13.06 -14.26 5.76
N TRP A 195 12.76 -13.01 5.49
CA TRP A 195 12.13 -12.58 4.24
C TRP A 195 12.57 -11.15 3.91
N ALA A 196 12.53 -10.82 2.64
CA ALA A 196 12.74 -9.47 2.13
C ALA A 196 11.64 -9.12 1.14
N ARG A 197 11.25 -7.85 1.10
CA ARG A 197 10.29 -7.27 0.17
C ARG A 197 10.89 -6.03 -0.48
N TYR A 198 10.64 -5.89 -1.76
CA TYR A 198 10.83 -4.67 -2.52
C TYR A 198 9.51 -4.29 -3.16
N SER A 199 9.12 -3.02 -3.01
CA SER A 199 7.92 -2.45 -3.61
C SER A 199 8.28 -1.16 -4.33
N GLU A 200 7.68 -0.93 -5.48
CA GLU A 200 7.87 0.32 -6.22
C GLU A 200 6.59 0.68 -6.97
N GLN A 201 6.25 1.96 -6.97
CA GLN A 201 5.14 2.49 -7.77
C GLN A 201 5.46 3.89 -8.30
N HIS A 202 5.07 4.13 -9.54
CA HIS A 202 5.16 5.42 -10.19
C HIS A 202 3.77 5.87 -10.62
N PHE A 203 3.45 7.13 -10.42
CA PHE A 203 2.18 7.71 -10.83
C PHE A 203 2.39 9.09 -11.44
N GLY A 204 1.59 9.40 -12.44
CA GLY A 204 1.55 10.71 -13.06
C GLY A 204 0.48 11.61 -12.45
N ASP A 205 0.31 12.77 -13.05
CA ASP A 205 -0.68 13.75 -12.64
C ASP A 205 -2.10 13.18 -12.64
N TYR A 206 -2.85 13.54 -11.61
CA TYR A 206 -4.22 13.10 -11.37
C TYR A 206 -5.18 13.63 -12.44
N ARG A 207 -5.92 12.74 -13.08
CA ARG A 207 -6.94 13.10 -14.09
C ARG A 207 -8.25 13.51 -13.44
N ILE A 208 -8.81 14.60 -13.94
CA ILE A 208 -10.13 15.10 -13.52
C ILE A 208 -11.04 15.31 -14.76
N PRO A 209 -12.35 15.31 -14.60
CA PRO A 209 -13.27 15.40 -15.72
C PRO A 209 -13.44 16.83 -16.28
N THR A 210 -12.78 17.82 -15.70
CA THR A 210 -12.90 19.24 -16.07
C THR A 210 -11.56 19.81 -16.54
N ASP A 211 -11.63 20.89 -17.29
CA ASP A 211 -10.48 21.69 -17.72
C ASP A 211 -10.25 22.97 -16.87
N THR A 212 -11.08 23.14 -15.83
CA THR A 212 -10.99 24.30 -14.92
C THR A 212 -11.39 23.86 -13.53
N ILE A 213 -10.64 24.29 -12.53
CA ILE A 213 -10.99 24.17 -11.11
C ILE A 213 -11.14 25.55 -10.49
N VAL A 214 -11.99 25.66 -9.47
CA VAL A 214 -12.12 26.89 -8.68
C VAL A 214 -11.55 26.64 -7.30
N TYR A 215 -10.53 27.41 -6.95
CA TYR A 215 -9.97 27.41 -5.61
C TYR A 215 -10.16 28.79 -4.98
N LEU A 216 -10.87 28.83 -3.87
CA LEU A 216 -11.41 30.09 -3.31
C LEU A 216 -12.25 30.83 -4.36
N THR A 217 -11.80 31.98 -4.84
CA THR A 217 -12.47 32.76 -5.87
C THR A 217 -11.75 32.73 -7.22
N GLN A 218 -10.62 32.06 -7.30
CA GLN A 218 -9.79 32.02 -8.52
C GLN A 218 -10.14 30.81 -9.37
N ARG A 219 -10.29 31.04 -10.68
CA ARG A 219 -10.39 29.98 -11.67
C ARG A 219 -9.01 29.62 -12.17
N MET A 220 -8.66 28.34 -12.03
CA MET A 220 -7.37 27.81 -12.49
C MET A 220 -7.61 26.88 -13.68
N PRO A 221 -6.91 27.10 -14.79
CA PRO A 221 -6.94 26.18 -15.92
C PRO A 221 -6.31 24.83 -15.53
N VAL A 222 -6.85 23.75 -16.07
CA VAL A 222 -6.33 22.41 -15.91
C VAL A 222 -6.00 21.86 -17.29
N TYR A 223 -4.69 21.86 -17.60
CA TYR A 223 -4.22 21.43 -18.90
C TYR A 223 -4.36 19.90 -19.06
N HIS A 224 -4.85 19.49 -20.21
CA HIS A 224 -5.08 18.09 -20.55
C HIS A 224 -5.93 17.31 -19.53
N ARG A 225 -6.74 18.00 -18.74
CA ARG A 225 -7.54 17.44 -17.64
C ARG A 225 -6.69 16.72 -16.60
N ARG A 226 -5.51 17.27 -16.32
CA ARG A 226 -4.58 16.74 -15.32
C ARG A 226 -4.21 17.82 -14.31
N LEU A 227 -4.34 17.49 -13.05
CA LEU A 227 -3.88 18.34 -11.96
C LEU A 227 -2.37 18.29 -11.90
N LYS A 228 -1.73 19.32 -12.38
CA LYS A 228 -0.27 19.45 -12.37
C LYS A 228 0.31 19.32 -10.95
N ASN A 229 1.55 18.85 -10.86
CA ASN A 229 2.27 18.65 -9.61
C ASN A 229 1.61 17.65 -8.65
N THR A 230 0.89 16.65 -9.17
CA THR A 230 0.31 15.56 -8.38
C THR A 230 0.96 14.21 -8.69
N ALA A 231 1.93 14.20 -9.59
CA ALA A 231 2.75 13.04 -9.92
C ALA A 231 3.69 12.65 -8.77
N GLY A 232 4.24 11.46 -8.84
CA GLY A 232 5.22 11.00 -7.86
C GLY A 232 5.63 9.56 -8.03
N PHE A 233 6.45 9.11 -7.10
CA PHE A 233 6.83 7.71 -6.98
C PHE A 233 7.10 7.35 -5.52
N GLU A 234 7.02 6.07 -5.24
CA GLU A 234 7.33 5.46 -3.95
C GLU A 234 8.20 4.23 -4.18
N ARG A 235 9.16 4.01 -3.31
CA ARG A 235 10.06 2.87 -3.34
C ARG A 235 10.35 2.42 -1.93
N ASP A 236 10.02 1.15 -1.64
CA ASP A 236 10.08 0.62 -0.31
C ASP A 236 10.91 -0.65 -0.27
N VAL A 237 11.65 -0.81 0.81
CA VAL A 237 12.42 -2.02 1.10
C VAL A 237 12.10 -2.44 2.53
N SER A 238 11.76 -3.68 2.71
CA SER A 238 11.56 -4.27 4.03
C SER A 238 12.30 -5.59 4.14
N TRP A 239 12.88 -5.83 5.29
CA TRP A 239 13.54 -7.09 5.62
C TRP A 239 13.20 -7.50 7.04
N ALA A 240 12.96 -8.78 7.25
CA ALA A 240 12.78 -9.34 8.57
C ALA A 240 13.50 -10.67 8.72
N ALA A 241 14.01 -10.92 9.91
CA ALA A 241 14.54 -12.20 10.31
C ALA A 241 14.14 -12.49 11.75
N GLY A 242 14.01 -13.77 12.09
CA GLY A 242 13.64 -14.11 13.44
C GLY A 242 13.75 -15.58 13.75
N PHE A 243 13.53 -15.84 15.02
CA PHE A 243 13.55 -17.16 15.60
C PHE A 243 12.27 -17.34 16.43
N ARG A 244 11.55 -18.43 16.21
CA ARG A 244 10.31 -18.75 16.93
C ARG A 244 10.32 -20.20 17.38
N LYS A 245 10.31 -20.41 18.69
CA LYS A 245 10.00 -21.68 19.38
C LYS A 245 8.84 -21.46 20.36
N GLU A 246 8.33 -22.54 20.94
CA GLU A 246 7.18 -22.51 21.83
C GLU A 246 7.24 -21.45 22.95
N ARG A 247 8.41 -21.24 23.52
CA ARG A 247 8.63 -20.30 24.65
C ARG A 247 9.43 -19.06 24.31
N TYR A 248 10.02 -18.99 23.13
CA TYR A 248 10.92 -17.91 22.75
C TYR A 248 10.59 -17.39 21.35
N VAL A 249 10.37 -16.09 21.26
CA VAL A 249 10.19 -15.38 20.00
C VAL A 249 11.16 -14.22 19.96
N SER A 250 11.98 -14.17 18.93
CA SER A 250 12.82 -13.02 18.62
C SER A 250 12.62 -12.66 17.16
N SER A 251 12.42 -11.40 16.88
CA SER A 251 12.29 -10.89 15.52
C SER A 251 13.01 -9.58 15.36
N TYR A 252 13.70 -9.44 14.26
CA TYR A 252 14.30 -8.20 13.78
C TYR A 252 13.57 -7.77 12.53
N TRP A 253 13.29 -6.50 12.44
CA TRP A 253 12.62 -5.92 11.31
C TRP A 253 13.23 -4.57 10.97
N VAL A 254 13.47 -4.34 9.68
CA VAL A 254 13.99 -3.11 9.13
C VAL A 254 13.17 -2.76 7.91
N SER A 255 12.71 -1.53 7.82
CA SER A 255 12.06 -1.00 6.63
C SER A 255 12.60 0.39 6.30
N ASN A 256 12.56 0.70 5.03
CA ASN A 256 12.79 2.03 4.50
C ASN A 256 11.69 2.32 3.49
N VAL A 257 11.00 3.42 3.67
CA VAL A 257 10.02 3.97 2.76
C VAL A 257 10.59 5.25 2.19
N PHE A 258 10.70 5.32 0.88
CA PHE A 258 11.13 6.52 0.17
C PHE A 258 10.03 6.97 -0.77
N GLN A 259 9.52 8.17 -0.54
CA GLN A 259 8.45 8.73 -1.34
C GLN A 259 8.81 10.15 -1.80
N LYS A 260 8.59 10.41 -3.09
CA LYS A 260 8.59 11.75 -3.66
C LYS A 260 7.27 11.96 -4.39
N THR A 261 6.47 12.90 -3.94
CA THR A 261 5.15 13.14 -4.53
C THR A 261 4.78 14.61 -4.43
N GLY A 262 4.03 15.06 -5.42
CA GLY A 262 3.44 16.37 -5.42
C GLY A 262 2.09 16.41 -4.70
N PHE A 263 1.58 17.59 -4.50
CA PHE A 263 0.36 17.88 -3.77
C PHE A 263 -0.77 18.32 -4.71
N PHE A 264 -1.99 18.12 -4.30
CA PHE A 264 -3.14 18.73 -4.96
C PHE A 264 -3.03 20.27 -4.89
N PRO A 265 -3.45 20.99 -5.95
CA PRO A 265 -3.50 22.44 -5.91
C PRO A 265 -4.27 22.96 -4.69
N GLY A 266 -3.65 23.87 -3.94
CA GLY A 266 -4.24 24.40 -2.72
C GLY A 266 -4.07 23.54 -1.45
N ALA A 267 -3.53 22.34 -1.54
CA ALA A 267 -3.23 21.53 -0.36
C ALA A 267 -2.11 22.13 0.49
N HIS A 268 -1.22 22.89 -0.16
CA HIS A 268 -0.10 23.58 0.48
C HIS A 268 0.03 25.01 -0.07
N GLY A 269 -0.51 25.98 0.67
CA GLY A 269 -0.53 27.39 0.29
C GLY A 269 -1.59 27.77 -0.77
N ILE A 270 -1.56 29.02 -1.22
CA ILE A 270 -2.48 29.55 -2.22
C ILE A 270 -1.85 29.35 -3.61
N PRO A 271 -2.56 28.73 -4.56
CA PRO A 271 -2.05 28.56 -5.92
C PRO A 271 -1.80 29.90 -6.61
N ASP A 272 -0.65 30.04 -7.23
CA ASP A 272 -0.34 31.18 -8.10
C ASP A 272 -0.68 30.81 -9.55
N VAL A 273 -1.80 31.32 -10.04
CA VAL A 273 -2.29 31.03 -11.40
C VAL A 273 -1.30 31.54 -12.47
N SER A 274 -0.52 32.58 -12.17
CA SER A 274 0.45 33.14 -13.13
C SER A 274 1.64 32.21 -13.40
N ARG A 275 1.92 31.31 -12.49
CA ARG A 275 3.00 30.32 -12.59
C ARG A 275 2.56 29.00 -13.21
N LEU A 276 1.27 28.88 -13.46
CA LEU A 276 0.68 27.68 -14.00
C LEU A 276 1.01 27.61 -15.49
N GLN A 277 1.91 26.73 -15.88
CA GLN A 277 2.31 26.54 -17.26
C GLN A 277 2.03 25.10 -17.70
N ASP A 278 1.66 24.97 -18.97
CA ASP A 278 1.59 23.65 -19.60
C ASP A 278 2.99 23.29 -20.13
N ASP A 279 3.68 22.45 -19.41
CA ASP A 279 4.99 21.92 -19.81
C ASP A 279 4.88 20.64 -20.67
N GLY A 280 3.65 20.14 -20.90
CA GLY A 280 3.40 18.89 -21.62
C GLY A 280 3.80 17.63 -20.84
N ASP A 281 4.47 17.75 -19.68
CA ASP A 281 4.90 16.63 -18.86
C ASP A 281 3.91 16.33 -17.73
N SER A 282 3.32 15.15 -17.75
CA SER A 282 2.38 14.70 -16.73
C SER A 282 3.05 13.99 -15.54
N ARG A 283 4.36 14.04 -15.46
CA ARG A 283 5.14 13.40 -14.38
C ARG A 283 6.08 14.37 -13.67
N ASN A 284 6.05 15.64 -14.03
CA ASN A 284 6.85 16.65 -13.38
C ASN A 284 6.26 17.02 -12.02
N ILE A 285 7.04 16.81 -10.96
CA ILE A 285 6.68 17.07 -9.56
C ILE A 285 7.38 18.32 -8.99
N GLU A 286 8.06 19.08 -9.82
CA GLU A 286 8.85 20.24 -9.39
C GLU A 286 8.17 21.58 -9.69
N LEU A 287 7.07 21.55 -10.40
CA LEU A 287 6.30 22.76 -10.70
C LEU A 287 5.62 23.30 -9.46
N PRO A 288 5.94 24.51 -9.02
CA PRO A 288 5.28 25.11 -7.89
C PRO A 288 3.86 25.54 -8.29
N TYR A 289 2.88 24.74 -7.90
CA TYR A 289 1.47 25.09 -8.04
C TYR A 289 1.01 26.07 -6.96
N SER A 290 1.72 26.10 -5.86
CA SER A 290 1.43 26.95 -4.73
C SER A 290 2.65 27.76 -4.35
N GLN A 291 2.46 29.02 -4.00
CA GLN A 291 3.45 29.74 -3.22
C GLN A 291 3.38 29.25 -1.78
N VAL A 292 4.50 28.79 -1.28
CA VAL A 292 4.72 28.71 0.16
C VAL A 292 5.17 30.11 0.59
N ASN A 293 4.38 30.78 1.37
CA ASN A 293 4.80 32.01 2.03
C ASN A 293 5.60 31.70 3.27
#